data_da5362a0af991aecbcd7928b9c833e0f
#
_entry.id   da5362a0af991aecbcd7928b9c833e0f
#
_cell.length_a   1.000
_cell.length_b   1.000
_cell.length_c   1.000
_cell.angle_alpha   90.00
_cell.angle_beta   90.00
_cell.angle_gamma   90.00
#
_symmetry.space_group_name_H-M   'P 1'
#
loop_
_entity.id
_entity.type
_entity.pdbx_description
1 polymer ?
#
loop_
_entity_poly.entity_id
_entity_poly.type
_entity_poly.pdbx_seq_one_letter_code
_entity_poly.pdbx_strand_id
1 'polypeptide(L)'
;MTPILKYTIDYKFPNRQSIMTIFEDFDGLKAAVGYDFGYTNYITVTQDMIDYFAKATLDKQWIHTDTERAKQTPYGGTIAHGFLTLSLVTKFLEDLMQVNIVDVAMNYGLNKVRFMRVVPSGAKVRMRADLVSVEDYPRGGVKATLHTVLELENSAKPVCVADWVILLYPAAT
;
A
#
# COMPACT_ATOMS: atom_id res chain seq x y z
N MET A 1 -0.02 28.01 19.48
CA MET A 1 0.98 26.95 19.28
C MET A 1 0.30 25.60 19.54
N THR A 2 -0.11 24.92 18.49
CA THR A 2 -0.78 23.60 18.60
C THR A 2 0.30 22.54 18.80
N PRO A 3 0.19 21.66 19.78
CA PRO A 3 1.21 20.65 20.04
C PRO A 3 1.28 19.66 18.87
N ILE A 4 2.48 19.49 18.33
CA ILE A 4 2.79 18.43 17.38
C ILE A 4 2.72 17.11 18.16
N LEU A 5 1.65 16.35 17.95
CA LEU A 5 1.54 14.98 18.44
C LEU A 5 2.68 14.17 17.82
N LYS A 6 3.69 13.86 18.61
CA LYS A 6 4.72 12.86 18.27
C LYS A 6 4.04 11.48 18.32
N TYR A 7 3.61 10.99 17.18
CA TYR A 7 3.26 9.57 17.05
C TYR A 7 4.56 8.76 17.09
N THR A 8 4.90 8.27 18.25
CA THR A 8 5.84 7.16 18.37
C THR A 8 5.04 5.90 18.04
N ILE A 9 5.10 5.47 16.79
CA ILE A 9 4.49 4.20 16.39
C ILE A 9 5.43 3.10 16.90
N ASP A 10 5.00 2.43 17.96
CA ASP A 10 5.72 1.26 18.50
C ASP A 10 5.41 0.05 17.60
N TYR A 11 6.31 -0.26 16.66
CA TYR A 11 6.14 -1.31 15.63
C TYR A 11 6.27 -2.74 16.19
N LYS A 12 5.86 -2.99 17.43
CA LYS A 12 5.78 -4.35 17.99
C LYS A 12 4.43 -4.99 17.66
N PHE A 13 4.28 -5.46 16.42
CA PHE A 13 3.10 -6.25 16.05
C PHE A 13 3.46 -7.72 15.91
N PRO A 14 2.58 -8.66 16.32
CA PRO A 14 2.78 -10.06 16.05
C PRO A 14 2.87 -10.26 14.53
N ASN A 15 3.83 -11.08 14.09
CA ASN A 15 4.08 -11.38 12.66
C ASN A 15 2.98 -12.35 12.16
N ARG A 16 1.72 -11.90 12.22
CA ARG A 16 0.56 -12.67 11.78
C ARG A 16 0.43 -12.52 10.27
N GLN A 17 0.67 -13.60 9.54
CA GLN A 17 0.32 -13.67 8.12
C GLN A 17 -1.20 -13.50 7.97
N SER A 18 -1.65 -12.64 7.06
CA SER A 18 -3.06 -12.43 6.85
C SER A 18 -3.72 -13.68 6.28
N ILE A 19 -4.94 -13.90 6.71
CA ILE A 19 -5.95 -14.69 5.98
C ILE A 19 -6.86 -13.64 5.34
N MET A 20 -7.17 -13.78 4.05
CA MET A 20 -8.12 -12.90 3.38
C MET A 20 -9.40 -12.79 4.23
N THR A 21 -9.78 -11.57 4.57
CA THR A 21 -11.00 -11.30 5.32
C THR A 21 -12.12 -10.96 4.34
N ILE A 22 -13.22 -11.71 4.41
CA ILE A 22 -14.38 -11.53 3.52
C ILE A 22 -15.49 -10.87 4.31
N PHE A 23 -16.02 -9.78 3.78
CA PHE A 23 -17.23 -9.10 4.28
C PHE A 23 -18.36 -9.32 3.30
N GLU A 24 -19.54 -9.65 3.80
CA GLU A 24 -20.71 -9.88 2.95
C GLU A 24 -21.24 -8.57 2.35
N ASP A 25 -21.19 -7.49 3.12
CA ASP A 25 -21.73 -6.19 2.76
C ASP A 25 -20.97 -5.02 3.40
N PHE A 26 -21.47 -3.80 3.18
CA PHE A 26 -20.87 -2.59 3.77
C PHE A 26 -21.13 -2.43 5.26
N ASP A 27 -22.18 -3.03 5.80
CA ASP A 27 -22.46 -2.95 7.24
C ASP A 27 -21.46 -3.82 8.01
N GLY A 28 -21.13 -5.00 7.48
CA GLY A 28 -20.04 -5.82 7.99
C GLY A 28 -18.69 -5.11 7.93
N LEU A 29 -18.40 -4.41 6.82
CA LEU A 29 -17.18 -3.63 6.68
C LEU A 29 -17.14 -2.45 7.68
N LYS A 30 -18.25 -1.71 7.88
CA LYS A 30 -18.35 -0.62 8.85
C LYS A 30 -18.14 -1.11 10.29
N ALA A 31 -18.71 -2.26 10.62
CA ALA A 31 -18.55 -2.88 11.94
C ALA A 31 -17.10 -3.29 12.24
N ALA A 32 -16.27 -3.47 11.20
CA ALA A 32 -14.88 -3.86 11.31
C ALA A 32 -13.90 -2.67 11.41
N VAL A 33 -14.36 -1.44 11.59
CA VAL A 33 -13.46 -0.29 11.80
C VAL A 33 -12.56 -0.55 13.00
N GLY A 34 -11.25 -0.34 12.83
CA GLY A 34 -10.19 -0.69 13.79
C GLY A 34 -9.59 -2.09 13.58
N TYR A 35 -10.07 -2.85 12.58
CA TYR A 35 -9.54 -4.18 12.28
C TYR A 35 -8.14 -4.10 11.66
N ASP A 36 -7.21 -4.93 12.20
CA ASP A 36 -5.87 -5.17 11.66
C ASP A 36 -5.91 -6.39 10.75
N PHE A 37 -5.72 -6.18 9.45
CA PHE A 37 -5.69 -7.25 8.45
C PHE A 37 -4.41 -8.12 8.53
N GLY A 38 -3.39 -7.70 9.25
CA GLY A 38 -2.09 -8.37 9.29
C GLY A 38 -1.25 -8.10 8.04
N TYR A 39 -0.34 -9.02 7.73
CA TYR A 39 0.64 -8.87 6.65
C TYR A 39 0.30 -9.72 5.43
N THR A 40 0.46 -9.14 4.25
CA THR A 40 0.43 -9.89 2.98
C THR A 40 1.66 -10.79 2.83
N ASN A 41 1.62 -11.66 1.82
CA ASN A 41 2.84 -12.29 1.32
C ASN A 41 3.77 -11.24 0.70
N TYR A 42 5.06 -11.57 0.66
CA TYR A 42 6.04 -10.77 -0.06
C TYR A 42 5.90 -10.92 -1.56
N ILE A 43 6.08 -9.81 -2.28
CA ILE A 43 6.31 -9.81 -3.73
C ILE A 43 7.69 -9.23 -4.04
N THR A 44 8.34 -9.74 -5.08
CA THR A 44 9.63 -9.22 -5.55
C THR A 44 9.38 -8.05 -6.49
N VAL A 45 9.98 -6.90 -6.21
CA VAL A 45 9.97 -5.73 -7.11
C VAL A 45 11.09 -5.90 -8.12
N THR A 46 10.75 -6.39 -9.32
CA THR A 46 11.73 -6.71 -10.37
C THR A 46 12.15 -5.46 -11.15
N GLN A 47 13.29 -5.55 -11.87
CA GLN A 47 13.71 -4.50 -12.80
C GLN A 47 12.67 -4.30 -13.91
N ASP A 48 12.04 -5.35 -14.40
CA ASP A 48 10.99 -5.23 -15.41
C ASP A 48 9.81 -4.38 -14.92
N MET A 49 9.38 -4.55 -13.66
CA MET A 49 8.33 -3.71 -13.08
C MET A 49 8.75 -2.23 -13.05
N ILE A 50 10.00 -1.95 -12.69
CA ILE A 50 10.56 -0.61 -12.66
C ILE A 50 10.61 -0.01 -14.07
N ASP A 51 11.06 -0.77 -15.05
CA ASP A 51 11.18 -0.33 -16.45
C ASP A 51 9.78 -0.08 -17.08
N TYR A 52 8.80 -0.93 -16.79
CA TYR A 52 7.41 -0.71 -17.22
C TYR A 52 6.82 0.56 -16.58
N PHE A 53 7.09 0.79 -15.30
CA PHE A 53 6.62 1.99 -14.62
C PHE A 53 7.28 3.24 -15.19
N ALA A 54 8.61 3.23 -15.39
CA ALA A 54 9.36 4.31 -16.03
C ALA A 54 8.81 4.63 -17.43
N LYS A 55 8.47 3.59 -18.20
CA LYS A 55 7.90 3.73 -19.54
C LYS A 55 6.49 4.32 -19.50
N ALA A 56 5.66 3.88 -18.58
CA ALA A 56 4.27 4.34 -18.45
C ALA A 56 4.16 5.79 -17.95
N THR A 57 5.03 6.18 -17.01
CA THR A 57 5.04 7.51 -16.39
C THR A 57 5.97 8.51 -17.06
N LEU A 58 6.84 8.05 -17.97
CA LEU A 58 7.92 8.81 -18.60
C LEU A 58 9.01 9.27 -17.61
N ASP A 59 9.01 8.79 -16.38
CA ASP A 59 10.08 9.02 -15.41
C ASP A 59 11.22 8.03 -15.64
N LYS A 60 12.12 8.43 -16.53
CA LYS A 60 13.28 7.64 -16.94
C LYS A 60 14.57 8.07 -16.23
N GLN A 61 14.46 8.54 -15.00
CA GLN A 61 15.65 8.91 -14.23
C GLN A 61 16.62 7.72 -14.15
N TRP A 62 17.90 7.98 -14.36
CA TRP A 62 18.94 6.94 -14.48
C TRP A 62 19.01 6.00 -13.25
N ILE A 63 18.70 6.52 -12.07
CA ILE A 63 18.69 5.75 -10.81
C ILE A 63 17.70 4.57 -10.84
N HIS A 64 16.72 4.61 -11.75
CA HIS A 64 15.72 3.56 -11.94
C HIS A 64 16.03 2.67 -13.14
N THR A 65 16.65 3.21 -14.20
CA THR A 65 16.70 2.54 -15.52
C THR A 65 18.10 2.20 -16.00
N ASP A 66 19.16 2.82 -15.47
CA ASP A 66 20.54 2.56 -15.86
C ASP A 66 21.22 1.62 -14.85
N THR A 67 21.13 0.33 -15.10
CA THR A 67 21.63 -0.70 -14.19
C THR A 67 23.16 -0.63 -14.00
N GLU A 68 23.91 -0.25 -15.04
CA GLU A 68 25.38 -0.16 -14.94
C GLU A 68 25.81 1.03 -14.09
N ARG A 69 25.23 2.17 -14.34
CA ARG A 69 25.49 3.39 -13.56
C ARG A 69 25.06 3.23 -12.12
N ALA A 70 23.90 2.59 -11.89
CA ALA A 70 23.33 2.42 -10.57
C ALA A 70 24.14 1.48 -9.67
N LYS A 71 24.92 0.56 -10.21
CA LYS A 71 25.85 -0.29 -9.42
C LYS A 71 26.84 0.52 -8.59
N GLN A 72 27.16 1.73 -9.01
CA GLN A 72 28.10 2.62 -8.30
C GLN A 72 27.45 3.42 -7.16
N THR A 73 26.14 3.29 -6.99
CA THR A 73 25.41 3.94 -5.89
C THR A 73 25.56 3.17 -4.58
N PRO A 74 25.30 3.80 -3.43
CA PRO A 74 25.26 3.11 -2.13
C PRO A 74 24.23 1.97 -2.08
N TYR A 75 23.32 1.88 -3.04
CA TYR A 75 22.28 0.84 -3.12
C TYR A 75 22.76 -0.40 -3.90
N GLY A 76 23.89 -0.32 -4.60
CA GLY A 76 24.47 -1.43 -5.37
C GLY A 76 23.71 -1.81 -6.65
N GLY A 77 22.75 -0.99 -7.07
CA GLY A 77 21.90 -1.20 -8.25
C GLY A 77 20.80 -0.15 -8.35
N THR A 78 19.88 -0.37 -9.26
CA THR A 78 18.70 0.48 -9.44
C THR A 78 17.73 0.37 -8.27
N ILE A 79 16.89 1.38 -8.12
CA ILE A 79 15.83 1.42 -7.11
C ILE A 79 14.48 1.65 -7.79
N ALA A 80 13.41 1.17 -7.17
CA ALA A 80 12.05 1.43 -7.63
C ALA A 80 11.67 2.90 -7.41
N HIS A 81 10.83 3.42 -8.30
CA HIS A 81 10.14 4.68 -8.07
C HIS A 81 9.32 4.61 -6.79
N GLY A 82 9.29 5.66 -6.01
CA GLY A 82 8.42 5.71 -4.83
C GLY A 82 6.96 5.48 -5.17
N PHE A 83 6.48 6.06 -6.27
CA PHE A 83 5.11 5.88 -6.74
C PHE A 83 4.82 4.47 -7.27
N LEU A 84 5.80 3.75 -7.83
CA LEU A 84 5.63 2.31 -8.11
C LEU A 84 5.38 1.54 -6.82
N THR A 85 6.22 1.78 -5.80
CA THR A 85 6.06 1.13 -4.48
C THR A 85 4.67 1.42 -3.89
N LEU A 86 4.23 2.68 -3.91
CA LEU A 86 2.90 3.07 -3.44
C LEU A 86 1.78 2.39 -4.24
N SER A 87 1.91 2.28 -5.57
CA SER A 87 0.88 1.66 -6.42
C SER A 87 0.63 0.19 -6.11
N LEU A 88 1.57 -0.50 -5.45
CA LEU A 88 1.41 -1.90 -5.05
C LEU A 88 0.35 -2.10 -3.94
N VAL A 89 -0.09 -1.04 -3.26
CA VAL A 89 -1.14 -1.14 -2.23
C VAL A 89 -2.43 -1.77 -2.78
N THR A 90 -2.76 -1.51 -4.06
CA THR A 90 -3.95 -2.07 -4.69
C THR A 90 -3.87 -3.59 -4.80
N LYS A 91 -2.73 -4.11 -5.29
CA LYS A 91 -2.49 -5.56 -5.38
C LYS A 91 -2.50 -6.21 -4.00
N PHE A 92 -1.87 -5.59 -3.03
CA PHE A 92 -1.82 -6.12 -1.67
C PHE A 92 -3.19 -6.12 -0.98
N LEU A 93 -4.08 -5.16 -1.28
CA LEU A 93 -5.41 -5.16 -0.69
C LEU A 93 -6.24 -6.37 -1.12
N GLU A 94 -6.10 -6.82 -2.38
CA GLU A 94 -6.76 -8.02 -2.89
C GLU A 94 -6.39 -9.28 -2.09
N ASP A 95 -5.21 -9.31 -1.48
CA ASP A 95 -4.76 -10.43 -0.64
C ASP A 95 -5.26 -10.33 0.81
N LEU A 96 -5.77 -9.16 1.22
CA LEU A 96 -6.20 -8.87 2.60
C LEU A 96 -7.70 -8.86 2.78
N MET A 97 -8.44 -8.29 1.82
CA MET A 97 -9.84 -7.95 1.99
C MET A 97 -10.64 -8.17 0.70
N GLN A 98 -11.83 -8.74 0.87
CA GLN A 98 -12.88 -8.79 -0.14
C GLN A 98 -14.20 -8.33 0.48
N VAL A 99 -15.01 -7.60 -0.27
CA VAL A 99 -16.39 -7.26 0.10
C VAL A 99 -17.30 -7.77 -1.02
N ASN A 100 -18.16 -8.76 -0.72
CA ASN A 100 -18.87 -9.55 -1.73
C ASN A 100 -19.79 -8.73 -2.64
N ILE A 101 -20.38 -7.66 -2.13
CA ILE A 101 -21.29 -6.81 -2.93
C ILE A 101 -20.56 -5.78 -3.80
N VAL A 102 -19.23 -5.64 -3.67
CA VAL A 102 -18.46 -4.64 -4.42
C VAL A 102 -18.24 -5.10 -5.85
N ASP A 103 -18.67 -4.28 -6.79
CA ASP A 103 -18.40 -4.40 -8.23
C ASP A 103 -17.26 -3.48 -8.67
N VAL A 104 -17.19 -2.27 -8.11
CA VAL A 104 -16.17 -1.27 -8.46
C VAL A 104 -15.46 -0.74 -7.21
N ALA A 105 -14.13 -0.83 -7.21
CA ALA A 105 -13.26 -0.18 -6.26
C ALA A 105 -12.42 0.91 -6.96
N MET A 106 -12.43 2.13 -6.42
CA MET A 106 -11.74 3.27 -7.03
C MET A 106 -10.76 3.92 -6.05
N ASN A 107 -9.57 4.22 -6.52
CA ASN A 107 -8.66 5.08 -5.78
C ASN A 107 -9.26 6.49 -5.69
N TYR A 108 -9.51 6.98 -4.47
CA TYR A 108 -10.06 8.33 -4.26
C TYR A 108 -8.98 9.33 -3.85
N GLY A 109 -8.08 8.90 -3.00
CA GLY A 109 -7.02 9.79 -2.54
C GLY A 109 -6.06 9.12 -1.57
N LEU A 110 -5.11 9.90 -1.12
CA LEU A 110 -4.06 9.50 -0.19
C LEU A 110 -3.82 10.63 0.79
N ASN A 111 -3.78 10.30 2.08
CA ASN A 111 -3.38 11.24 3.12
C ASN A 111 -2.05 10.78 3.73
N LYS A 112 -1.26 11.75 4.23
CA LYS A 112 -0.03 11.49 5.00
C LYS A 112 0.97 10.54 4.35
N VAL A 113 1.08 10.53 3.02
CA VAL A 113 2.05 9.69 2.31
C VAL A 113 3.48 10.08 2.67
N ARG A 114 4.31 9.08 3.02
CA ARG A 114 5.75 9.27 3.23
C ARG A 114 6.51 8.09 2.65
N PHE A 115 7.50 8.39 1.81
CA PHE A 115 8.49 7.45 1.32
C PHE A 115 9.68 7.49 2.28
N MET A 116 9.81 6.47 3.10
CA MET A 116 10.77 6.42 4.19
C MET A 116 12.12 5.84 3.77
N ARG A 117 12.11 4.93 2.80
CA ARG A 117 13.29 4.23 2.29
C ARG A 117 13.11 3.87 0.82
N VAL A 118 14.23 3.70 0.13
CA VAL A 118 14.23 3.18 -1.24
C VAL A 118 13.99 1.67 -1.25
N VAL A 119 13.42 1.18 -2.34
CA VAL A 119 13.24 -0.25 -2.63
C VAL A 119 14.22 -0.63 -3.74
N PRO A 120 15.31 -1.36 -3.45
CA PRO A 120 16.22 -1.85 -4.48
C PRO A 120 15.52 -2.78 -5.46
N SER A 121 15.95 -2.79 -6.71
CA SER A 121 15.54 -3.79 -7.68
C SER A 121 15.87 -5.20 -7.17
N GLY A 122 14.92 -6.14 -7.30
CA GLY A 122 15.03 -7.50 -6.77
C GLY A 122 14.66 -7.64 -5.29
N ALA A 123 14.43 -6.55 -4.57
CA ALA A 123 14.01 -6.61 -3.18
C ALA A 123 12.56 -7.06 -3.06
N LYS A 124 12.22 -7.67 -1.91
CA LYS A 124 10.88 -8.13 -1.62
C LYS A 124 10.16 -7.16 -0.70
N VAL A 125 8.92 -6.84 -1.02
CA VAL A 125 8.05 -5.97 -0.24
C VAL A 125 6.75 -6.68 0.14
N ARG A 126 6.19 -6.30 1.28
CA ARG A 126 4.86 -6.71 1.73
C ARG A 126 4.11 -5.51 2.28
N MET A 127 2.82 -5.65 2.49
CA MET A 127 1.98 -4.63 3.11
C MET A 127 1.32 -5.16 4.38
N ARG A 128 1.14 -4.28 5.34
CA ARG A 128 0.16 -4.38 6.41
C ARG A 128 -0.86 -3.27 6.24
N ALA A 129 -2.11 -3.54 6.60
CA ALA A 129 -3.16 -2.54 6.58
C ALA A 129 -4.07 -2.64 7.81
N ASP A 130 -4.55 -1.48 8.26
CA ASP A 130 -5.59 -1.34 9.29
C ASP A 130 -6.77 -0.56 8.68
N LEU A 131 -8.01 -0.97 8.98
CA LEU A 131 -9.22 -0.25 8.56
C LEU A 131 -9.48 0.91 9.52
N VAL A 132 -9.27 2.14 9.04
CA VAL A 132 -9.35 3.35 9.87
C VAL A 132 -10.77 3.90 9.97
N SER A 133 -11.46 3.97 8.81
CA SER A 133 -12.84 4.46 8.75
C SER A 133 -13.58 3.90 7.55
N VAL A 134 -14.92 3.82 7.67
CA VAL A 134 -15.84 3.53 6.58
C VAL A 134 -17.03 4.47 6.73
N GLU A 135 -17.27 5.29 5.73
CA GLU A 135 -18.32 6.31 5.72
C GLU A 135 -19.23 6.11 4.51
N ASP A 136 -20.53 6.37 4.66
CA ASP A 136 -21.44 6.34 3.51
C ASP A 136 -21.01 7.35 2.46
N TYR A 137 -21.15 6.95 1.20
CA TYR A 137 -20.81 7.76 0.06
C TYR A 137 -21.96 7.77 -0.97
N PRO A 138 -22.15 8.85 -1.74
CA PRO A 138 -23.25 8.94 -2.70
C PRO A 138 -23.38 7.72 -3.62
N ARG A 139 -24.59 7.45 -4.10
CA ARG A 139 -24.96 6.33 -5.00
C ARG A 139 -24.81 4.95 -4.34
N GLY A 140 -25.05 4.86 -3.04
CA GLY A 140 -25.01 3.58 -2.32
C GLY A 140 -23.61 3.02 -2.10
N GLY A 141 -22.57 3.81 -2.35
CA GLY A 141 -21.19 3.42 -2.10
C GLY A 141 -20.73 3.73 -0.68
N VAL A 142 -19.51 3.34 -0.37
CA VAL A 142 -18.80 3.73 0.84
C VAL A 142 -17.42 4.27 0.52
N LYS A 143 -16.94 5.19 1.37
CA LYS A 143 -15.58 5.69 1.39
C LYS A 143 -14.85 5.03 2.54
N ALA A 144 -13.87 4.19 2.24
CA ALA A 144 -13.04 3.52 3.24
C ALA A 144 -11.64 4.13 3.29
N THR A 145 -11.10 4.30 4.49
CA THR A 145 -9.71 4.71 4.71
C THR A 145 -8.94 3.57 5.35
N LEU A 146 -7.83 3.20 4.72
CA LEU A 146 -6.91 2.19 5.22
C LEU A 146 -5.57 2.85 5.56
N HIS A 147 -5.07 2.60 6.78
CA HIS A 147 -3.69 2.89 7.11
C HIS A 147 -2.82 1.78 6.57
N THR A 148 -1.92 2.10 5.62
CA THR A 148 -1.08 1.12 4.94
C THR A 148 0.39 1.34 5.26
N VAL A 149 1.09 0.25 5.54
CA VAL A 149 2.52 0.22 5.82
C VAL A 149 3.18 -0.81 4.91
N LEU A 150 4.05 -0.34 4.01
CA LEU A 150 4.84 -1.22 3.15
C LEU A 150 6.24 -1.40 3.75
N GLU A 151 6.70 -2.64 3.78
CA GLU A 151 7.96 -3.04 4.39
C GLU A 151 8.82 -3.85 3.43
N LEU A 152 10.14 -3.71 3.56
CA LEU A 152 11.11 -4.60 2.94
C LEU A 152 11.33 -5.84 3.81
N GLU A 153 11.58 -6.98 3.15
CA GLU A 153 12.10 -8.17 3.82
C GLU A 153 13.37 -7.82 4.62
N ASN A 154 13.46 -8.31 5.84
CA ASN A 154 14.58 -8.08 6.76
C ASN A 154 14.85 -6.60 7.11
N SER A 155 13.87 -5.72 7.01
CA SER A 155 13.99 -4.31 7.40
C SER A 155 13.10 -3.97 8.59
N ALA A 156 13.68 -3.32 9.60
CA ALA A 156 12.94 -2.84 10.77
C ALA A 156 12.16 -1.53 10.51
N LYS A 157 12.35 -0.89 9.36
CA LYS A 157 11.71 0.40 9.03
C LYS A 157 10.90 0.26 7.75
N PRO A 158 9.69 0.85 7.68
CA PRO A 158 8.88 0.82 6.48
C PRO A 158 9.54 1.54 5.31
N VAL A 159 9.15 1.18 4.10
CA VAL A 159 9.54 1.88 2.86
C VAL A 159 8.53 2.96 2.49
N CYS A 160 7.25 2.70 2.74
CA CYS A 160 6.18 3.66 2.48
C CYS A 160 5.08 3.52 3.54
N VAL A 161 4.52 4.64 3.95
CA VAL A 161 3.33 4.70 4.83
C VAL A 161 2.34 5.65 4.19
N ALA A 162 1.07 5.26 4.16
CA ALA A 162 0.00 6.11 3.65
C ALA A 162 -1.33 5.81 4.33
N ASP A 163 -2.15 6.84 4.53
CA ASP A 163 -3.59 6.66 4.75
C ASP A 163 -4.25 6.67 3.36
N TRP A 164 -4.60 5.49 2.86
CA TRP A 164 -5.16 5.31 1.52
C TRP A 164 -6.69 5.34 1.58
N VAL A 165 -7.29 6.16 0.73
CA VAL A 165 -8.74 6.35 0.66
C VAL A 165 -9.26 5.75 -0.62
N ILE A 166 -10.24 4.84 -0.51
CA ILE A 166 -10.91 4.18 -1.63
C ILE A 166 -12.41 4.40 -1.58
N LEU A 167 -13.01 4.41 -2.74
CA LEU A 167 -14.47 4.33 -2.89
C LEU A 167 -14.84 2.93 -3.35
N LEU A 168 -15.82 2.34 -2.69
CA LEU A 168 -16.35 1.02 -3.02
C LEU A 168 -17.81 1.18 -3.40
N TYR A 169 -18.22 0.60 -4.54
CA TYR A 169 -19.58 0.66 -5.04
C TYR A 169 -20.11 -0.74 -5.27
N PRO A 170 -21.38 -1.00 -4.92
CA PRO A 170 -22.05 -2.25 -5.26
C PRO A 170 -22.37 -2.29 -6.77
N ALA A 171 -22.70 -3.48 -7.27
CA ALA A 171 -23.25 -3.63 -8.60
C ALA A 171 -24.51 -2.74 -8.78
N ALA A 172 -24.64 -2.14 -9.96
CA ALA A 172 -25.83 -1.39 -10.29
C ALA A 172 -27.04 -2.35 -10.32
N THR A 173 -28.08 -2.01 -9.55
CA THR A 173 -29.38 -2.72 -9.57
C THR A 173 -30.26 -2.24 -10.70
#